data_6c571b236b067148f0e929e7b8a023cd
#
_entry.id   6c571b236b067148f0e929e7b8a023cd
#
_cell.length_a   1.000
_cell.length_b   1.000
_cell.length_c   1.000
_cell.angle_alpha   90.00
_cell.angle_beta   90.00
_cell.angle_gamma   90.00
#
_symmetry.space_group_name_H-M   'P 1'
#
loop_
_entity.id
_entity.type
_entity.pdbx_description
1 polymer ?
#
loop_
_entity_poly.entity_id
_entity_poly.type
_entity_poly.pdbx_seq_one_letter_code
_entity_poly.pdbx_strand_id
1 'polypeptide(L)'
;VTKAKPVLVDHHEAHAMSSIITTDWQECAVMVIDTVGNKFSTSLGTYHNGKFTWLKRMRYPNSLGLFYSSATRFLGLQPLSDESQVMAAAAYGTPKWSKYIRDNILHYDYEGSYTVLQDLERGVGYGALDWDIAASVQNVTQTIIANMASWLQQETGMTKLAYAGGVALNCVANGVLHRSGIFDEIWIQPAAGD
;
A
#
# COMPACT_ATOMS: atom_id res chain seq x y z
N VAL A 1 0.30 24.14 -34.70
CA VAL A 1 0.61 23.04 -33.76
C VAL A 1 1.54 23.63 -32.71
N THR A 2 1.02 23.91 -31.52
CA THR A 2 1.81 24.38 -30.37
C THR A 2 2.77 23.26 -29.96
N LYS A 3 4.06 23.54 -30.00
CA LYS A 3 5.10 22.63 -29.47
C LYS A 3 5.07 22.72 -27.93
N ALA A 4 4.18 21.97 -27.30
CA ALA A 4 4.17 21.82 -25.85
C ALA A 4 5.48 21.14 -25.42
N LYS A 5 6.14 21.71 -24.40
CA LYS A 5 7.29 21.04 -23.77
C LYS A 5 6.77 20.05 -22.73
N PRO A 6 7.19 18.77 -22.76
CA PRO A 6 6.80 17.81 -21.73
C PRO A 6 7.44 18.25 -20.39
N VAL A 7 6.66 18.13 -19.32
CA VAL A 7 7.13 18.28 -17.94
C VAL A 7 7.07 16.89 -17.32
N LEU A 8 8.22 16.41 -16.81
CA LEU A 8 8.32 15.13 -16.12
C LEU A 8 8.08 15.36 -14.63
N VAL A 9 7.14 14.59 -14.07
CA VAL A 9 6.82 14.59 -12.64
C VAL A 9 7.14 13.21 -12.08
N ASP A 10 7.66 13.13 -10.85
CA ASP A 10 7.85 11.85 -10.15
C ASP A 10 6.47 11.19 -9.95
N HIS A 11 6.36 9.90 -10.26
CA HIS A 11 5.11 9.15 -10.19
C HIS A 11 4.47 9.19 -8.80
N HIS A 12 5.29 8.99 -7.74
CA HIS A 12 4.77 9.04 -6.38
C HIS A 12 4.42 10.47 -5.92
N GLU A 13 5.07 11.49 -6.46
CA GLU A 13 4.65 12.89 -6.23
C GLU A 13 3.31 13.18 -6.91
N ALA A 14 3.07 12.62 -8.10
CA ALA A 14 1.78 12.75 -8.77
C ALA A 14 0.66 12.08 -7.97
N HIS A 15 0.88 10.85 -7.47
CA HIS A 15 -0.06 10.17 -6.57
C HIS A 15 -0.33 10.97 -5.29
N ALA A 16 0.73 11.42 -4.61
CA ALA A 16 0.59 12.20 -3.39
C ALA A 16 -0.18 13.50 -3.64
N MET A 17 0.16 14.22 -4.71
CA MET A 17 -0.51 15.47 -5.05
C MET A 17 -1.98 15.26 -5.42
N SER A 18 -2.35 14.12 -6.04
CA SER A 18 -3.75 13.81 -6.34
C SER A 18 -4.64 13.76 -5.09
N SER A 19 -4.08 13.33 -3.95
CA SER A 19 -4.77 13.38 -2.67
C SER A 19 -4.71 14.78 -2.05
N ILE A 20 -3.55 15.42 -2.01
CA ILE A 20 -3.36 16.71 -1.31
C ILE A 20 -4.16 17.84 -1.96
N ILE A 21 -4.20 17.91 -3.30
CA ILE A 21 -4.87 19.00 -4.03
C ILE A 21 -6.38 19.07 -3.77
N THR A 22 -6.96 17.97 -3.28
CA THR A 22 -8.38 17.91 -2.93
C THR A 22 -8.65 18.25 -1.47
N THR A 23 -7.62 18.66 -0.73
CA THR A 23 -7.68 19.17 0.64
C THR A 23 -7.24 20.63 0.68
N ASP A 24 -7.40 21.28 1.81
CA ASP A 24 -6.84 22.61 2.12
C ASP A 24 -5.52 22.53 2.90
N TRP A 25 -4.91 21.34 2.97
CA TRP A 25 -3.73 21.10 3.79
C TRP A 25 -2.46 21.73 3.20
N GLN A 26 -1.79 22.53 3.99
CA GLN A 26 -0.50 23.12 3.65
C GLN A 26 0.67 22.22 4.08
N GLU A 27 0.41 21.32 5.02
CA GLU A 27 1.36 20.33 5.51
C GLU A 27 0.66 19.04 5.92
N CYS A 28 1.30 17.91 5.64
CA CYS A 28 0.82 16.59 6.06
C CYS A 28 1.94 15.54 5.91
N ALA A 29 1.79 14.42 6.62
CA ALA A 29 2.49 13.20 6.30
C ALA A 29 1.97 12.65 4.96
N VAL A 30 2.85 12.01 4.21
CA VAL A 30 2.54 11.46 2.89
C VAL A 30 2.94 10.00 2.84
N MET A 31 2.02 9.14 2.47
CA MET A 31 2.25 7.72 2.24
C MET A 31 1.75 7.35 0.84
N VAL A 32 2.64 6.85 0.00
CA VAL A 32 2.30 6.32 -1.32
C VAL A 32 2.72 4.86 -1.37
N ILE A 33 1.77 3.96 -1.61
CA ILE A 33 2.01 2.53 -1.75
C ILE A 33 1.37 2.04 -3.04
N ASP A 34 2.20 1.59 -3.95
CA ASP A 34 1.79 1.21 -5.29
C ASP A 34 2.37 -0.16 -5.69
N THR A 35 2.06 -0.63 -6.88
CA THR A 35 2.70 -1.81 -7.48
C THR A 35 4.14 -1.49 -7.84
N VAL A 36 4.32 -0.52 -8.73
CA VAL A 36 5.63 0.07 -9.05
C VAL A 36 5.43 1.42 -9.74
N GLY A 37 6.06 2.47 -9.22
CA GLY A 37 6.10 3.79 -9.83
C GLY A 37 7.53 4.20 -10.18
N ASN A 38 7.90 4.21 -11.44
CA ASN A 38 9.26 4.44 -11.93
C ASN A 38 10.28 3.43 -11.33
N LYS A 39 10.77 3.69 -10.12
CA LYS A 39 11.76 2.86 -9.41
C LYS A 39 11.29 2.41 -8.04
N PHE A 40 10.25 3.04 -7.52
CA PHE A 40 9.78 2.87 -6.16
C PHE A 40 8.39 2.25 -6.15
N SER A 41 8.14 1.41 -5.17
CA SER A 41 6.85 0.81 -4.87
C SER A 41 6.19 1.46 -3.65
N THR A 42 7.01 2.07 -2.78
CA THR A 42 6.53 2.75 -1.59
C THR A 42 7.37 3.99 -1.33
N SER A 43 6.72 5.08 -0.96
CA SER A 43 7.37 6.33 -0.52
C SER A 43 6.64 6.88 0.70
N LEU A 44 7.41 7.16 1.75
CA LEU A 44 6.95 7.73 3.01
C LEU A 44 7.69 9.05 3.23
N GLY A 45 6.98 10.10 3.56
CA GLY A 45 7.58 11.42 3.73
C GLY A 45 6.59 12.47 4.18
N THR A 46 6.92 13.72 3.89
CA THR A 46 6.10 14.88 4.24
C THR A 46 5.88 15.78 3.03
N TYR A 47 4.77 16.50 3.07
CA TYR A 47 4.48 17.62 2.21
C TYR A 47 4.42 18.88 3.04
N HIS A 48 5.06 19.95 2.58
CA HIS A 48 5.02 21.26 3.21
C HIS A 48 5.11 22.35 2.14
N ASN A 49 4.05 23.16 2.00
CA ASN A 49 3.99 24.33 1.10
C ASN A 49 4.53 24.04 -0.32
N GLY A 50 4.04 23.00 -0.97
CA GLY A 50 4.42 22.67 -2.35
C GLY A 50 5.69 21.83 -2.49
N LYS A 51 6.31 21.36 -1.39
CA LYS A 51 7.52 20.56 -1.43
C LYS A 51 7.33 19.23 -0.73
N PHE A 52 7.80 18.16 -1.39
CA PHE A 52 7.91 16.83 -0.80
C PHE A 52 9.30 16.62 -0.20
N THR A 53 9.34 15.98 0.96
CA THR A 53 10.56 15.47 1.59
C THR A 53 10.36 13.99 1.87
N TRP A 54 11.03 13.14 1.09
CA TRP A 54 10.93 11.70 1.24
C TRP A 54 11.91 11.21 2.32
N LEU A 55 11.37 10.57 3.34
CA LEU A 55 12.13 10.02 4.47
C LEU A 55 12.54 8.57 4.22
N LYS A 56 11.63 7.78 3.61
CA LYS A 56 11.88 6.37 3.30
C LYS A 56 11.25 6.03 1.95
N ARG A 57 12.01 5.37 1.08
CA ARG A 57 11.50 4.89 -0.21
C ARG A 57 11.95 3.45 -0.45
N MET A 58 11.01 2.55 -0.70
CA MET A 58 11.29 1.16 -1.06
C MET A 58 11.30 1.01 -2.56
N ARG A 59 12.29 0.26 -3.05
CA ARG A 59 12.49 0.02 -4.48
C ARG A 59 11.90 -1.32 -4.88
N TYR A 60 11.46 -1.41 -6.14
CA TYR A 60 11.26 -2.68 -6.80
C TYR A 60 12.52 -3.57 -6.63
N PRO A 61 12.40 -4.88 -6.37
CA PRO A 61 11.19 -5.70 -6.40
C PRO A 61 10.35 -5.72 -5.10
N ASN A 62 10.77 -5.03 -4.04
CA ASN A 62 10.00 -4.96 -2.81
C ASN A 62 8.74 -4.14 -3.04
N SER A 63 7.60 -4.80 -3.27
CA SER A 63 6.33 -4.16 -3.56
C SER A 63 5.17 -4.86 -2.86
N LEU A 64 4.47 -4.11 -2.00
CA LEU A 64 3.27 -4.59 -1.33
C LEU A 64 2.11 -4.81 -2.32
N GLY A 65 2.02 -3.96 -3.34
CA GLY A 65 1.04 -4.11 -4.41
C GLY A 65 1.29 -5.38 -5.22
N LEU A 66 2.54 -5.65 -5.63
CA LEU A 66 2.88 -6.89 -6.34
C LEU A 66 2.72 -8.14 -5.46
N PHE A 67 3.04 -8.05 -4.18
CA PHE A 67 2.74 -9.15 -3.23
C PHE A 67 1.24 -9.47 -3.23
N TYR A 68 0.39 -8.45 -3.13
CA TYR A 68 -1.07 -8.64 -3.16
C TYR A 68 -1.55 -9.21 -4.51
N SER A 69 -1.01 -8.71 -5.63
CA SER A 69 -1.29 -9.23 -6.97
C SER A 69 -0.80 -10.66 -7.17
N SER A 70 0.35 -11.04 -6.59
CA SER A 70 0.82 -12.44 -6.62
C SER A 70 -0.13 -13.36 -5.86
N ALA A 71 -0.67 -12.89 -4.72
CA ALA A 71 -1.70 -13.60 -3.97
C ALA A 71 -3.01 -13.72 -4.77
N THR A 72 -3.40 -12.68 -5.50
CA THR A 72 -4.56 -12.70 -6.40
C THR A 72 -4.40 -13.80 -7.45
N ARG A 73 -3.24 -13.88 -8.10
CA ARG A 73 -2.91 -14.96 -9.05
C ARG A 73 -2.90 -16.34 -8.40
N PHE A 74 -2.31 -16.46 -7.21
CA PHE A 74 -2.26 -17.71 -6.45
C PHE A 74 -3.66 -18.27 -6.18
N LEU A 75 -4.60 -17.40 -5.86
CA LEU A 75 -6.01 -17.75 -5.62
C LEU A 75 -6.81 -18.03 -6.90
N GLY A 76 -6.17 -17.98 -8.07
CA GLY A 76 -6.79 -18.28 -9.35
C GLY A 76 -7.57 -17.12 -9.98
N LEU A 77 -7.36 -15.92 -9.49
CA LEU A 77 -7.97 -14.67 -9.95
C LEU A 77 -7.00 -13.89 -10.89
N GLN A 78 -7.51 -12.86 -11.58
CA GLN A 78 -6.73 -12.04 -12.50
C GLN A 78 -5.92 -10.99 -11.72
N PRO A 79 -4.57 -11.07 -11.69
CA PRO A 79 -3.74 -10.04 -11.06
C PRO A 79 -3.92 -8.68 -11.74
N LEU A 80 -3.75 -7.60 -10.96
CA LEU A 80 -3.95 -6.20 -11.35
C LEU A 80 -5.39 -5.85 -11.77
N SER A 81 -6.35 -6.71 -11.41
CA SER A 81 -7.78 -6.52 -11.72
C SER A 81 -8.70 -6.99 -10.59
N ASP A 82 -8.42 -8.17 -10.03
CA ASP A 82 -9.34 -8.86 -9.12
C ASP A 82 -8.90 -8.77 -7.64
N GLU A 83 -7.99 -7.86 -7.27
CA GLU A 83 -7.53 -7.67 -5.90
C GLU A 83 -8.71 -7.40 -4.93
N SER A 84 -9.75 -6.73 -5.41
CA SER A 84 -10.97 -6.49 -4.63
C SER A 84 -11.72 -7.76 -4.28
N GLN A 85 -11.64 -8.80 -5.10
CA GLN A 85 -12.24 -10.12 -4.82
C GLN A 85 -11.46 -10.85 -3.72
N VAL A 86 -10.12 -10.74 -3.71
CA VAL A 86 -9.29 -11.27 -2.60
C VAL A 86 -9.63 -10.56 -1.29
N MET A 87 -9.76 -9.23 -1.33
CA MET A 87 -10.16 -8.44 -0.17
C MET A 87 -11.54 -8.84 0.37
N ALA A 88 -12.52 -9.07 -0.52
CA ALA A 88 -13.85 -9.55 -0.15
C ALA A 88 -13.81 -10.98 0.42
N ALA A 89 -13.05 -11.89 -0.21
CA ALA A 89 -12.88 -13.27 0.24
C ALA A 89 -12.23 -13.37 1.62
N ALA A 90 -11.34 -12.44 1.96
CA ALA A 90 -10.69 -12.39 3.26
C ALA A 90 -11.67 -12.26 4.44
N ALA A 91 -12.86 -11.71 4.21
CA ALA A 91 -13.90 -11.58 5.23
C ALA A 91 -14.49 -12.93 5.68
N TYR A 92 -14.33 -13.98 4.89
CA TYR A 92 -14.86 -15.32 5.16
C TYR A 92 -13.81 -16.28 5.72
N GLY A 93 -12.53 -15.87 5.77
CA GLY A 93 -11.43 -16.70 6.23
C GLY A 93 -10.91 -16.31 7.61
N THR A 94 -9.99 -17.12 8.09
CA THR A 94 -9.22 -16.88 9.31
C THR A 94 -7.74 -16.72 8.93
N PRO A 95 -6.99 -15.73 9.45
CA PRO A 95 -5.62 -15.44 9.01
C PRO A 95 -4.58 -16.42 9.58
N LYS A 96 -4.78 -17.73 9.36
CA LYS A 96 -3.95 -18.82 9.89
C LYS A 96 -2.52 -18.83 9.34
N TRP A 97 -2.35 -18.32 8.12
CA TRP A 97 -1.07 -18.36 7.39
C TRP A 97 -0.24 -17.09 7.53
N SER A 98 -0.72 -16.09 8.28
CA SER A 98 -0.01 -14.79 8.42
C SER A 98 1.42 -14.94 8.90
N LYS A 99 1.66 -15.85 9.87
CA LYS A 99 3.03 -16.13 10.34
C LYS A 99 3.90 -16.76 9.25
N TYR A 100 3.36 -17.73 8.50
CA TYR A 100 4.09 -18.36 7.40
C TYR A 100 4.44 -17.34 6.31
N ILE A 101 3.50 -16.49 5.93
CA ILE A 101 3.71 -15.44 4.93
C ILE A 101 4.82 -14.50 5.40
N ARG A 102 4.77 -14.03 6.66
CA ARG A 102 5.80 -13.14 7.21
C ARG A 102 7.19 -13.78 7.21
N ASP A 103 7.28 -15.04 7.59
CA ASP A 103 8.56 -15.71 7.80
C ASP A 103 9.19 -16.21 6.47
N ASN A 104 8.38 -16.45 5.42
CA ASN A 104 8.84 -17.11 4.18
C ASN A 104 8.59 -16.32 2.89
N ILE A 105 7.60 -15.43 2.85
CA ILE A 105 7.15 -14.76 1.62
C ILE A 105 7.50 -13.27 1.66
N LEU A 106 7.13 -12.59 2.74
CA LEU A 106 7.30 -11.16 2.88
C LEU A 106 7.68 -10.81 4.31
N HIS A 107 8.97 -10.58 4.52
CA HIS A 107 9.49 -10.15 5.82
C HIS A 107 9.23 -8.66 6.03
N TYR A 108 8.81 -8.26 7.24
CA TYR A 108 8.56 -6.86 7.59
C TYR A 108 8.94 -6.57 9.04
N ASP A 109 9.26 -5.31 9.32
CA ASP A 109 9.62 -4.81 10.65
C ASP A 109 8.59 -3.78 11.17
N TYR A 110 8.82 -3.33 12.40
CA TYR A 110 7.98 -2.30 13.04
C TYR A 110 8.37 -0.88 12.62
N GLU A 111 9.48 -0.71 11.92
CA GLU A 111 9.95 0.57 11.40
C GLU A 111 9.38 0.89 10.01
N GLY A 112 8.39 0.12 9.57
CA GLY A 112 7.70 0.33 8.30
C GLY A 112 8.52 -0.07 7.07
N SER A 113 9.52 -0.95 7.22
CA SER A 113 10.23 -1.56 6.09
C SER A 113 9.73 -2.98 5.85
N TYR A 114 9.81 -3.42 4.60
CA TYR A 114 9.51 -4.80 4.24
C TYR A 114 10.37 -5.27 3.07
N THR A 115 10.54 -6.57 2.98
CA THR A 115 11.28 -7.24 1.90
C THR A 115 10.47 -8.42 1.40
N VAL A 116 10.18 -8.43 0.10
CA VAL A 116 9.56 -9.59 -0.57
C VAL A 116 10.65 -10.62 -0.82
N LEU A 117 10.51 -11.79 -0.22
CA LEU A 117 11.50 -12.88 -0.32
C LEU A 117 11.23 -13.73 -1.56
N GLN A 118 9.96 -13.96 -1.88
CA GLN A 118 9.52 -14.73 -3.05
C GLN A 118 8.05 -14.43 -3.34
N ASP A 119 7.62 -14.75 -4.55
CA ASP A 119 6.20 -14.74 -4.91
C ASP A 119 5.45 -15.88 -4.24
N LEU A 120 4.14 -15.70 -4.06
CA LEU A 120 3.26 -16.81 -3.72
C LEU A 120 3.14 -17.71 -4.96
N GLU A 121 3.82 -18.84 -4.94
CA GLU A 121 3.73 -19.83 -6.01
C GLU A 121 2.61 -20.83 -5.73
N ARG A 122 1.89 -21.19 -6.77
CA ARG A 122 0.81 -22.17 -6.69
C ARG A 122 1.40 -23.55 -6.48
N GLY A 123 1.35 -24.05 -5.24
CA GLY A 123 1.62 -25.47 -4.95
C GLY A 123 0.54 -26.36 -5.57
N VAL A 124 0.93 -27.57 -5.98
CA VAL A 124 -0.01 -28.59 -6.51
C VAL A 124 -1.05 -28.91 -5.43
N GLY A 125 -2.32 -28.62 -5.70
CA GLY A 125 -3.43 -29.01 -4.80
C GLY A 125 -4.44 -27.96 -4.40
N TYR A 126 -4.29 -26.73 -4.82
CA TYR A 126 -5.26 -25.68 -4.49
C TYR A 126 -6.35 -25.58 -5.59
N GLY A 127 -7.48 -26.17 -5.31
CA GLY A 127 -8.74 -25.90 -6.02
C GLY A 127 -9.58 -24.98 -5.16
N ALA A 128 -10.23 -24.00 -5.79
CA ALA A 128 -11.06 -22.98 -5.17
C ALA A 128 -10.30 -21.87 -4.40
N LEU A 129 -10.97 -20.74 -4.26
CA LEU A 129 -10.54 -19.57 -3.50
C LEU A 129 -10.34 -19.98 -2.03
N ASP A 130 -9.10 -20.00 -1.56
CA ASP A 130 -8.80 -20.28 -0.16
C ASP A 130 -8.99 -19.01 0.67
N TRP A 131 -10.08 -18.93 1.39
CA TRP A 131 -10.45 -17.79 2.21
C TRP A 131 -9.45 -17.53 3.36
N ASP A 132 -8.86 -18.59 3.92
CA ASP A 132 -7.86 -18.44 4.98
C ASP A 132 -6.56 -17.85 4.45
N ILE A 133 -6.18 -18.16 3.20
CA ILE A 133 -5.05 -17.50 2.53
C ILE A 133 -5.40 -16.05 2.23
N ALA A 134 -6.59 -15.78 1.67
CA ALA A 134 -7.03 -14.40 1.42
C ALA A 134 -7.04 -13.57 2.71
N ALA A 135 -7.57 -14.13 3.81
CA ALA A 135 -7.56 -13.49 5.12
C ALA A 135 -6.14 -13.24 5.65
N SER A 136 -5.22 -14.16 5.40
CA SER A 136 -3.83 -14.04 5.83
C SER A 136 -3.07 -12.97 5.05
N VAL A 137 -3.27 -12.92 3.74
CA VAL A 137 -2.70 -11.87 2.86
C VAL A 137 -3.23 -10.50 3.28
N GLN A 138 -4.54 -10.39 3.50
CA GLN A 138 -5.16 -9.16 3.97
C GLN A 138 -4.61 -8.73 5.34
N ASN A 139 -4.48 -9.66 6.28
CA ASN A 139 -3.94 -9.40 7.62
C ASN A 139 -2.49 -8.91 7.58
N VAL A 140 -1.63 -9.52 6.78
CA VAL A 140 -0.24 -9.10 6.60
C VAL A 140 -0.18 -7.71 5.97
N THR A 141 -0.95 -7.47 4.90
CA THR A 141 -1.01 -6.19 4.20
C THR A 141 -1.40 -5.05 5.14
N GLN A 142 -2.48 -5.19 5.89
CA GLN A 142 -2.94 -4.15 6.81
C GLN A 142 -1.98 -3.94 7.99
N THR A 143 -1.28 -4.98 8.45
CA THR A 143 -0.26 -4.86 9.48
C THR A 143 0.92 -4.02 9.00
N ILE A 144 1.40 -4.26 7.77
CA ILE A 144 2.49 -3.50 7.17
C ILE A 144 2.10 -2.03 6.99
N ILE A 145 0.89 -1.76 6.49
CA ILE A 145 0.38 -0.40 6.32
C ILE A 145 0.32 0.33 7.68
N ALA A 146 -0.18 -0.34 8.73
CA ALA A 146 -0.25 0.24 10.06
C ALA A 146 1.15 0.52 10.65
N ASN A 147 2.12 -0.38 10.46
CA ASN A 147 3.50 -0.18 10.90
C ASN A 147 4.13 1.02 10.17
N MET A 148 3.96 1.13 8.85
CA MET A 148 4.44 2.29 8.08
C MET A 148 3.83 3.60 8.56
N ALA A 149 2.53 3.61 8.80
CA ALA A 149 1.80 4.78 9.30
C ALA A 149 2.29 5.18 10.69
N SER A 150 2.47 4.21 11.60
CA SER A 150 2.98 4.45 12.95
C SER A 150 4.41 5.01 12.93
N TRP A 151 5.29 4.38 12.14
CA TRP A 151 6.65 4.89 11.97
C TRP A 151 6.66 6.31 11.40
N LEU A 152 5.86 6.56 10.36
CA LEU A 152 5.81 7.88 9.70
C LEU A 152 5.29 8.96 10.67
N GLN A 153 4.27 8.65 11.46
CA GLN A 153 3.75 9.57 12.47
C GLN A 153 4.78 9.88 13.56
N GLN A 154 5.52 8.86 14.03
CA GLN A 154 6.58 9.02 15.04
C GLN A 154 7.74 9.88 14.53
N GLU A 155 8.18 9.64 13.28
CA GLU A 155 9.29 10.39 12.68
C GLU A 155 8.94 11.84 12.37
N THR A 156 7.66 12.11 12.07
CA THR A 156 7.25 13.45 11.59
C THR A 156 6.50 14.28 12.62
N GLY A 157 5.87 13.63 13.59
CA GLY A 157 4.95 14.28 14.53
C GLY A 157 3.69 14.84 13.87
N MET A 158 3.45 14.56 12.59
CA MET A 158 2.30 15.08 11.86
C MET A 158 1.02 14.32 12.26
N THR A 159 -0.09 15.04 12.28
CA THR A 159 -1.40 14.51 12.66
C THR A 159 -2.32 14.24 11.46
N LYS A 160 -1.92 14.70 10.27
CA LYS A 160 -2.66 14.52 9.01
C LYS A 160 -1.89 13.62 8.07
N LEU A 161 -2.59 12.69 7.43
CA LEU A 161 -2.01 11.75 6.45
C LEU A 161 -2.73 11.85 5.11
N ALA A 162 -1.97 12.18 4.05
CA ALA A 162 -2.38 11.98 2.67
C ALA A 162 -1.86 10.60 2.19
N TYR A 163 -2.78 9.70 1.83
CA TYR A 163 -2.46 8.35 1.39
C TYR A 163 -2.93 8.12 -0.04
N ALA A 164 -2.05 7.59 -0.90
CA ALA A 164 -2.27 7.38 -2.32
C ALA A 164 -1.55 6.14 -2.86
N GLY A 165 -1.70 5.86 -4.15
CA GLY A 165 -1.20 4.67 -4.84
C GLY A 165 -2.23 3.54 -4.88
N GLY A 166 -2.02 2.54 -5.73
CA GLY A 166 -3.00 1.46 -5.96
C GLY A 166 -3.39 0.69 -4.69
N VAL A 167 -2.47 0.53 -3.73
CA VAL A 167 -2.77 -0.15 -2.45
C VAL A 167 -3.71 0.68 -1.56
N ALA A 168 -3.79 2.00 -1.75
CA ALA A 168 -4.75 2.86 -1.05
C ALA A 168 -6.21 2.60 -1.42
N LEU A 169 -6.48 1.81 -2.46
CA LEU A 169 -7.83 1.31 -2.78
C LEU A 169 -8.29 0.17 -1.85
N ASN A 170 -7.39 -0.37 -1.00
CA ASN A 170 -7.76 -1.40 -0.03
C ASN A 170 -8.55 -0.80 1.15
N CYS A 171 -9.87 -0.70 0.97
CA CYS A 171 -10.75 -0.07 1.97
C CYS A 171 -10.78 -0.79 3.31
N VAL A 172 -10.49 -2.09 3.36
CA VAL A 172 -10.41 -2.86 4.62
C VAL A 172 -9.19 -2.43 5.43
N ALA A 173 -8.02 -2.33 4.78
CA ALA A 173 -6.81 -1.81 5.41
C ALA A 173 -6.97 -0.34 5.83
N ASN A 174 -7.60 0.48 4.98
CA ASN A 174 -7.90 1.88 5.30
C ASN A 174 -8.80 2.02 6.54
N GLY A 175 -9.81 1.14 6.67
CA GLY A 175 -10.66 1.10 7.85
C GLY A 175 -9.90 0.72 9.13
N VAL A 176 -8.94 -0.19 9.06
CA VAL A 176 -8.04 -0.54 10.18
C VAL A 176 -7.17 0.67 10.53
N LEU A 177 -6.54 1.28 9.54
CA LEU A 177 -5.69 2.46 9.73
C LEU A 177 -6.47 3.63 10.35
N HIS A 178 -7.68 3.92 9.88
CA HIS A 178 -8.51 4.97 10.43
C HIS A 178 -8.88 4.71 11.90
N ARG A 179 -9.29 3.48 12.23
CA ARG A 179 -9.65 3.12 13.62
C ARG A 179 -8.46 3.03 14.57
N SER A 180 -7.23 2.95 14.05
CA SER A 180 -6.02 2.92 14.90
C SER A 180 -5.76 4.24 15.63
N GLY A 181 -6.28 5.37 15.13
CA GLY A 181 -6.05 6.69 15.70
C GLY A 181 -4.59 7.16 15.61
N ILE A 182 -3.78 6.57 14.72
CA ILE A 182 -2.37 6.98 14.50
C ILE A 182 -2.31 8.41 13.98
N PHE A 183 -3.22 8.78 13.09
CA PHE A 183 -3.40 10.13 12.58
C PHE A 183 -4.80 10.65 12.97
N ASP A 184 -4.91 11.94 13.23
CA ASP A 184 -6.19 12.59 13.53
C ASP A 184 -7.06 12.69 12.27
N GLU A 185 -6.42 12.99 11.13
CA GLU A 185 -7.08 13.08 9.84
C GLU A 185 -6.35 12.22 8.80
N ILE A 186 -7.09 11.41 8.06
CA ILE A 186 -6.56 10.61 6.94
C ILE A 186 -7.38 10.94 5.71
N TRP A 187 -6.71 11.31 4.63
CA TRP A 187 -7.33 11.56 3.36
C TRP A 187 -6.81 10.63 2.27
N ILE A 188 -7.74 9.95 1.61
CA ILE A 188 -7.49 9.07 0.48
C ILE A 188 -8.49 9.47 -0.60
N GLN A 189 -8.01 9.97 -1.72
CA GLN A 189 -8.92 10.35 -2.79
C GLN A 189 -9.51 9.09 -3.46
N PRO A 190 -10.77 9.15 -3.95
CA PRO A 190 -11.48 7.95 -4.44
C PRO A 190 -10.78 7.21 -5.59
N ALA A 191 -10.07 7.90 -6.46
CA ALA A 191 -9.27 7.33 -7.55
C ALA A 191 -7.78 7.33 -7.17
N ALA A 192 -7.43 6.69 -6.06
CA ALA A 192 -6.07 6.71 -5.50
C ALA A 192 -5.03 5.96 -6.35
N GLY A 193 -5.45 5.03 -7.18
CA GLY A 193 -4.60 4.31 -8.14
C GLY A 193 -4.45 5.03 -9.48
N ASP A 194 -3.82 4.34 -10.45
CA ASP A 194 -3.67 4.79 -11.84
C ASP A 194 -4.93 4.59 -12.67
#